data_9a4fafa29522fc0389f81903a880b11f
#
_entry.id   9a4fafa29522fc0389f81903a880b11f
#
_cell.length_a   1.000
_cell.length_b   1.000
_cell.length_c   1.000
_cell.angle_alpha   90.00
_cell.angle_beta   90.00
_cell.angle_gamma   90.00
#
_symmetry.space_group_name_H-M   'P 1'
#
loop_
_entity.id
_entity.type
_entity.pdbx_description
1 polymer ?
#
loop_
_entity_poly.entity_id
_entity_poly.type
_entity_poly.pdbx_seq_one_letter_code
_entity_poly.pdbx_strand_id
1 'polypeptide(L)'
;MVLLDFVVGIPSPKLQVPHAFKPTRDDRGWFINPIGPNPWWTVLAALVPALLCTILIFMDQQISAVIVNRKEHKLKKGCGYHLDLFVVAVMLGVCSVMGLPWFVAATVLSITHVNSLKVESDCSAPGEQPKFLGIREQRVTGLLIFVFMGCSVFFTSVLKFIPMPVLYGVFLYMGVSSLRGIQFFDCLKLFWMPAKHQPDFIYLRHVPLRKVHFFTAIQLTCLVLLWTIKVSRAAIIFPMMVLALVFVRKAMDFCFSKRELSSLDDLMPERKKKLDDARNEAGEEDEESRSVMEAAAAASSVQLNVGKTSDMDIPKQSSDR
;
A
#
# COMPACT_ATOMS: atom_id res chain seq x y z
N MET A 1 22.27 -13.90 -20.04
CA MET A 1 22.14 -15.27 -19.50
C MET A 1 21.63 -16.25 -20.55
N VAL A 2 20.50 -16.06 -21.20
CA VAL A 2 20.00 -16.97 -22.27
C VAL A 2 21.00 -17.11 -23.41
N LEU A 3 21.59 -16.01 -23.88
CA LEU A 3 22.65 -15.98 -24.91
C LEU A 3 23.92 -16.71 -24.44
N LEU A 4 24.30 -16.57 -23.17
CA LEU A 4 25.45 -17.27 -22.59
C LEU A 4 25.21 -18.78 -22.49
N ASP A 5 24.00 -19.22 -22.10
CA ASP A 5 23.62 -20.63 -22.06
C ASP A 5 23.69 -21.26 -23.47
N PHE A 6 23.24 -20.51 -24.49
CA PHE A 6 23.22 -20.96 -25.88
C PHE A 6 24.61 -20.94 -26.55
N VAL A 7 25.42 -19.92 -26.28
CA VAL A 7 26.73 -19.71 -26.95
C VAL A 7 27.85 -20.47 -26.24
N VAL A 8 27.84 -20.50 -24.91
CA VAL A 8 28.96 -21.05 -24.11
C VAL A 8 28.69 -22.50 -23.71
N GLY A 9 27.44 -23.00 -23.88
CA GLY A 9 27.10 -24.40 -23.57
C GLY A 9 27.27 -24.78 -22.08
N ILE A 10 27.20 -23.80 -21.19
CA ILE A 10 27.25 -24.07 -19.74
C ILE A 10 25.91 -24.68 -19.34
N PRO A 11 25.87 -25.88 -18.73
CA PRO A 11 24.62 -26.51 -18.32
C PRO A 11 23.97 -25.73 -17.18
N SER A 12 23.09 -24.78 -17.53
CA SER A 12 22.32 -24.04 -16.53
C SER A 12 21.06 -24.83 -16.14
N PRO A 13 20.66 -24.84 -14.87
CA PRO A 13 19.42 -25.47 -14.46
C PRO A 13 18.24 -24.80 -15.15
N LYS A 14 17.43 -25.57 -15.86
CA LYS A 14 16.23 -25.14 -16.57
C LYS A 14 14.97 -25.30 -15.71
N LEU A 15 13.93 -24.54 -16.04
CA LEU A 15 12.66 -24.64 -15.35
C LEU A 15 12.04 -26.04 -15.55
N GLN A 16 11.76 -26.70 -14.44
CA GLN A 16 11.04 -27.98 -14.47
C GLN A 16 9.55 -27.72 -14.61
N VAL A 17 9.00 -28.03 -15.76
CA VAL A 17 7.57 -27.87 -16.07
C VAL A 17 6.95 -29.24 -16.28
N PRO A 18 5.76 -29.52 -15.71
CA PRO A 18 5.07 -30.78 -15.94
C PRO A 18 4.70 -30.93 -17.41
N HIS A 19 4.88 -32.14 -17.94
CA HIS A 19 4.62 -32.43 -19.36
C HIS A 19 3.13 -32.64 -19.71
N ALA A 20 2.29 -32.91 -18.72
CA ALA A 20 0.89 -33.17 -18.89
C ALA A 20 0.04 -32.45 -17.84
N PHE A 21 -1.17 -32.08 -18.22
CA PHE A 21 -2.17 -31.54 -17.32
C PHE A 21 -2.79 -32.69 -16.51
N LYS A 22 -2.19 -32.95 -15.34
CA LYS A 22 -2.64 -34.03 -14.44
C LYS A 22 -2.58 -33.52 -12.99
N PRO A 23 -3.29 -34.17 -12.06
CA PRO A 23 -3.14 -33.86 -10.63
C PRO A 23 -1.70 -34.00 -10.19
N THR A 24 -1.29 -33.24 -9.17
CA THR A 24 0.10 -33.22 -8.66
C THR A 24 0.58 -34.60 -8.17
N ARG A 25 -0.37 -35.44 -7.71
CA ARG A 25 -0.12 -36.80 -7.24
C ARG A 25 -1.02 -37.77 -8.02
N ASP A 26 -0.51 -38.94 -8.35
CA ASP A 26 -1.23 -39.94 -9.11
C ASP A 26 -2.29 -40.68 -8.27
N ASP A 27 -2.19 -40.61 -6.92
CA ASP A 27 -3.07 -41.25 -5.94
C ASP A 27 -4.34 -40.44 -5.62
N ARG A 28 -4.52 -39.24 -6.20
CA ARG A 28 -5.70 -38.39 -5.98
C ARG A 28 -6.38 -37.97 -7.27
N GLY A 29 -7.72 -37.84 -7.19
CA GLY A 29 -8.51 -37.20 -8.26
C GLY A 29 -8.43 -35.66 -8.21
N TRP A 30 -9.15 -35.01 -9.13
CA TRP A 30 -9.30 -33.56 -9.18
C TRP A 30 -10.15 -33.00 -8.02
N PHE A 31 -11.09 -33.80 -7.51
CA PHE A 31 -11.97 -33.42 -6.42
C PHE A 31 -11.63 -34.23 -5.16
N ILE A 32 -11.48 -33.55 -4.06
CA ILE A 32 -11.22 -34.15 -2.75
C ILE A 32 -12.45 -33.96 -1.89
N ASN A 33 -12.93 -35.05 -1.29
CA ASN A 33 -13.99 -34.95 -0.31
C ASN A 33 -13.45 -34.37 1.01
N PRO A 34 -13.88 -33.16 1.42
CA PRO A 34 -13.38 -32.52 2.64
C PRO A 34 -13.74 -33.27 3.91
N ILE A 35 -14.82 -34.08 3.89
CA ILE A 35 -15.28 -34.82 5.08
C ILE A 35 -14.59 -36.18 5.19
N GLY A 36 -14.13 -36.79 4.10
CA GLY A 36 -13.33 -38.01 4.01
C GLY A 36 -13.61 -39.10 5.09
N PRO A 37 -12.80 -40.14 5.17
CA PRO A 37 -12.92 -41.19 6.18
C PRO A 37 -12.34 -40.80 7.57
N ASN A 38 -12.02 -39.50 7.77
CA ASN A 38 -11.40 -39.01 9.00
C ASN A 38 -12.43 -38.95 10.15
N PRO A 39 -12.01 -39.26 11.42
CA PRO A 39 -12.88 -39.11 12.57
C PRO A 39 -13.32 -37.66 12.76
N TRP A 40 -14.55 -37.45 13.22
CA TRP A 40 -15.16 -36.12 13.36
C TRP A 40 -14.35 -35.13 14.22
N TRP A 41 -13.59 -35.62 15.20
CA TRP A 41 -12.74 -34.76 16.05
C TRP A 41 -11.61 -34.07 15.29
N THR A 42 -11.19 -34.61 14.11
CA THR A 42 -10.18 -33.97 13.25
C THR A 42 -10.65 -32.63 12.69
N VAL A 43 -11.96 -32.45 12.53
CA VAL A 43 -12.57 -31.18 12.10
C VAL A 43 -12.34 -30.12 13.16
N LEU A 44 -12.50 -30.45 14.43
CA LEU A 44 -12.21 -29.55 15.56
C LEU A 44 -10.71 -29.27 15.69
N ALA A 45 -9.87 -30.29 15.52
CA ALA A 45 -8.42 -30.12 15.55
C ALA A 45 -7.90 -29.23 14.39
N ALA A 46 -8.56 -29.26 13.23
CA ALA A 46 -8.22 -28.43 12.07
C ALA A 46 -8.52 -26.92 12.29
N LEU A 47 -9.34 -26.56 13.30
CA LEU A 47 -9.69 -25.17 13.57
C LEU A 47 -8.45 -24.32 13.89
N VAL A 48 -7.50 -24.86 14.64
CA VAL A 48 -6.27 -24.13 15.06
C VAL A 48 -5.39 -23.79 13.83
N PRO A 49 -4.97 -24.74 12.99
CA PRO A 49 -4.21 -24.42 11.80
C PRO A 49 -5.00 -23.58 10.80
N ALA A 50 -6.33 -23.76 10.70
CA ALA A 50 -7.17 -22.93 9.84
C ALA A 50 -7.17 -21.46 10.30
N LEU A 51 -7.22 -21.20 11.61
CA LEU A 51 -7.14 -19.85 12.16
C LEU A 51 -5.79 -19.20 11.82
N LEU A 52 -4.68 -19.91 11.96
CA LEU A 52 -3.36 -19.41 11.60
C LEU A 52 -3.25 -19.07 10.10
N CYS A 53 -3.78 -19.95 9.24
CA CYS A 53 -3.85 -19.69 7.80
C CYS A 53 -4.70 -18.48 7.48
N THR A 54 -5.85 -18.32 8.12
CA THR A 54 -6.76 -17.19 7.92
C THR A 54 -6.08 -15.87 8.28
N ILE A 55 -5.36 -15.82 9.40
CA ILE A 55 -4.61 -14.63 9.81
C ILE A 55 -3.54 -14.30 8.76
N LEU A 56 -2.78 -15.29 8.30
CA LEU A 56 -1.74 -15.09 7.29
C LEU A 56 -2.32 -14.53 5.99
N ILE A 57 -3.36 -15.18 5.44
CA ILE A 57 -3.98 -14.77 4.17
C ILE A 57 -4.62 -13.38 4.31
N PHE A 58 -5.28 -13.10 5.44
CA PHE A 58 -5.85 -11.80 5.72
C PHE A 58 -4.78 -10.71 5.72
N MET A 59 -3.67 -10.93 6.42
CA MET A 59 -2.59 -9.95 6.50
C MET A 59 -1.97 -9.67 5.12
N ASP A 60 -1.65 -10.71 4.36
CA ASP A 60 -1.05 -10.57 3.03
C ASP A 60 -2.01 -9.87 2.05
N GLN A 61 -3.29 -10.20 2.08
CA GLN A 61 -4.31 -9.56 1.26
C GLN A 61 -4.45 -8.08 1.61
N GLN A 62 -4.53 -7.74 2.90
CA GLN A 62 -4.68 -6.36 3.34
C GLN A 62 -3.45 -5.51 3.05
N ILE A 63 -2.25 -6.05 3.25
CA ILE A 63 -1.00 -5.34 2.89
C ILE A 63 -0.99 -5.00 1.40
N SER A 64 -1.33 -5.97 0.55
CA SER A 64 -1.39 -5.76 -0.90
C SER A 64 -2.44 -4.71 -1.29
N ALA A 65 -3.63 -4.80 -0.72
CA ALA A 65 -4.72 -3.87 -0.97
C ALA A 65 -4.35 -2.44 -0.55
N VAL A 66 -3.74 -2.26 0.63
CA VAL A 66 -3.28 -0.95 1.12
C VAL A 66 -2.21 -0.35 0.22
N ILE A 67 -1.23 -1.16 -0.23
CA ILE A 67 -0.15 -0.68 -1.11
C ILE A 67 -0.71 -0.22 -2.47
N VAL A 68 -1.63 -0.98 -3.05
CA VAL A 68 -2.26 -0.63 -4.34
C VAL A 68 -3.11 0.63 -4.22
N ASN A 69 -3.85 0.78 -3.12
CA ASN A 69 -4.77 1.90 -2.91
C ASN A 69 -4.11 3.15 -2.28
N ARG A 70 -2.78 3.26 -2.26
CA ARG A 70 -2.10 4.47 -1.80
C ARG A 70 -2.54 5.69 -2.60
N LYS A 71 -2.72 6.85 -1.91
CA LYS A 71 -3.08 8.12 -2.55
C LYS A 71 -2.09 8.57 -3.63
N GLU A 72 -0.84 8.18 -3.51
CA GLU A 72 0.19 8.44 -4.50
C GLU A 72 -0.18 7.93 -5.90
N HIS A 73 -0.96 6.86 -5.95
CA HIS A 73 -1.44 6.28 -7.21
C HIS A 73 -2.61 7.06 -7.83
N LYS A 74 -3.25 8.00 -7.12
CA LYS A 74 -4.39 8.81 -7.59
C LYS A 74 -5.48 7.98 -8.28
N LEU A 75 -5.85 6.85 -7.68
CA LEU A 75 -6.92 6.00 -8.19
C LEU A 75 -8.26 6.74 -8.11
N LYS A 76 -9.03 6.67 -9.20
CA LYS A 76 -10.34 7.32 -9.32
C LYS A 76 -11.46 6.51 -8.66
N LYS A 77 -11.30 5.16 -8.65
CA LYS A 77 -12.28 4.24 -8.07
C LYS A 77 -12.05 4.08 -6.58
N GLY A 78 -13.14 3.84 -5.84
CA GLY A 78 -13.06 3.57 -4.41
C GLY A 78 -12.39 2.24 -4.09
N CYS A 79 -12.01 2.08 -2.83
CA CYS A 79 -11.35 0.88 -2.31
C CYS A 79 -12.38 -0.25 -2.07
N GLY A 80 -12.10 -1.45 -2.56
CA GLY A 80 -12.96 -2.64 -2.44
C GLY A 80 -12.45 -3.67 -1.44
N TYR A 81 -11.87 -3.28 -0.31
CA TYR A 81 -11.20 -4.20 0.64
C TYR A 81 -12.04 -5.41 1.04
N HIS A 82 -13.31 -5.20 1.39
CA HIS A 82 -14.20 -6.27 1.83
C HIS A 82 -14.61 -7.21 0.70
N LEU A 83 -14.85 -6.66 -0.49
CA LEU A 83 -15.20 -7.45 -1.67
C LEU A 83 -14.03 -8.32 -2.11
N ASP A 84 -12.83 -7.75 -2.14
CA ASP A 84 -11.60 -8.48 -2.48
C ASP A 84 -11.36 -9.66 -1.53
N LEU A 85 -11.53 -9.41 -0.22
CA LEU A 85 -11.39 -10.46 0.80
C LEU A 85 -12.45 -11.56 0.64
N PHE A 86 -13.70 -11.18 0.33
CA PHE A 86 -14.79 -12.14 0.09
C PHE A 86 -14.50 -13.02 -1.12
N VAL A 87 -14.05 -12.43 -2.23
CA VAL A 87 -13.69 -13.17 -3.45
C VAL A 87 -12.54 -14.13 -3.17
N VAL A 88 -11.50 -13.70 -2.44
CA VAL A 88 -10.40 -14.57 -2.03
C VAL A 88 -10.90 -15.74 -1.18
N ALA A 89 -11.81 -15.50 -0.24
CA ALA A 89 -12.38 -16.56 0.60
C ALA A 89 -13.14 -17.61 -0.24
N VAL A 90 -13.96 -17.18 -1.20
CA VAL A 90 -14.66 -18.08 -2.14
C VAL A 90 -13.67 -18.91 -2.97
N MET A 91 -12.64 -18.25 -3.51
CA MET A 91 -11.61 -18.94 -4.30
C MET A 91 -10.81 -19.95 -3.49
N LEU A 92 -10.52 -19.65 -2.22
CA LEU A 92 -9.88 -20.59 -1.28
C LEU A 92 -10.78 -21.81 -1.03
N GLY A 93 -12.08 -21.61 -0.90
CA GLY A 93 -13.05 -22.71 -0.79
C GLY A 93 -12.99 -23.64 -2.01
N VAL A 94 -12.96 -23.06 -3.23
CA VAL A 94 -12.81 -23.82 -4.47
C VAL A 94 -11.48 -24.57 -4.49
N CYS A 95 -10.36 -23.90 -4.16
CA CYS A 95 -9.04 -24.53 -4.07
C CYS A 95 -9.02 -25.70 -3.07
N SER A 96 -9.70 -25.57 -1.93
CA SER A 96 -9.79 -26.63 -0.91
C SER A 96 -10.50 -27.87 -1.44
N VAL A 97 -11.61 -27.70 -2.18
CA VAL A 97 -12.36 -28.81 -2.79
C VAL A 97 -11.55 -29.49 -3.90
N MET A 98 -10.79 -28.70 -4.67
CA MET A 98 -9.93 -29.21 -5.72
C MET A 98 -8.57 -29.73 -5.21
N GLY A 99 -8.29 -29.62 -3.92
CA GLY A 99 -7.01 -30.00 -3.33
C GLY A 99 -5.81 -29.23 -3.87
N LEU A 100 -6.05 -28.00 -4.32
CA LEU A 100 -5.02 -27.09 -4.75
C LEU A 100 -4.39 -26.38 -3.54
N PRO A 101 -3.12 -26.01 -3.60
CA PRO A 101 -2.54 -25.20 -2.55
C PRO A 101 -3.27 -23.87 -2.44
N TRP A 102 -3.36 -23.33 -1.23
CA TRP A 102 -3.88 -21.99 -1.03
C TRP A 102 -2.98 -20.96 -1.71
N PHE A 103 -3.54 -19.83 -2.07
CA PHE A 103 -2.80 -18.70 -2.61
C PHE A 103 -3.04 -17.46 -1.73
N VAL A 104 -2.09 -16.54 -1.77
CA VAL A 104 -2.18 -15.21 -1.17
C VAL A 104 -2.11 -14.18 -2.29
N ALA A 105 -2.42 -12.91 -1.96
CA ALA A 105 -2.33 -11.84 -2.92
C ALA A 105 -0.94 -11.75 -3.55
N ALA A 106 -0.89 -11.64 -4.87
CA ALA A 106 0.35 -11.47 -5.62
C ALA A 106 0.81 -10.01 -5.57
N THR A 107 1.27 -9.54 -4.40
CA THR A 107 1.63 -8.14 -4.12
C THR A 107 2.57 -7.56 -5.15
N VAL A 108 3.62 -8.28 -5.52
CA VAL A 108 4.64 -7.80 -6.46
C VAL A 108 4.06 -7.65 -7.87
N LEU A 109 3.26 -8.62 -8.33
CA LEU A 109 2.59 -8.55 -9.63
C LEU A 109 1.59 -7.39 -9.66
N SER A 110 0.84 -7.18 -8.59
CA SER A 110 -0.12 -6.08 -8.46
C SER A 110 0.58 -4.71 -8.53
N ILE A 111 1.68 -4.55 -7.80
CA ILE A 111 2.47 -3.31 -7.82
C ILE A 111 3.07 -3.07 -9.22
N THR A 112 3.62 -4.11 -9.84
CA THR A 112 4.19 -4.00 -11.18
C THR A 112 3.12 -3.63 -12.21
N HIS A 113 1.92 -4.22 -12.11
CA HIS A 113 0.80 -3.88 -12.96
C HIS A 113 0.36 -2.42 -12.76
N VAL A 114 0.21 -1.95 -11.52
CA VAL A 114 -0.11 -0.55 -11.22
C VAL A 114 0.97 0.39 -11.78
N ASN A 115 2.24 0.06 -11.61
CA ASN A 115 3.34 0.86 -12.12
C ASN A 115 3.36 0.93 -13.66
N SER A 116 2.96 -0.14 -14.35
CA SER A 116 2.87 -0.17 -15.83
C SER A 116 1.74 0.71 -16.38
N LEU A 117 0.76 1.05 -15.55
CA LEU A 117 -0.39 1.89 -15.93
C LEU A 117 -0.19 3.38 -15.55
N LYS A 118 0.96 3.75 -14.99
CA LYS A 118 1.27 5.14 -14.67
C LYS A 118 1.37 5.99 -15.94
N VAL A 119 0.74 7.15 -15.88
CA VAL A 119 0.83 8.16 -16.92
C VAL A 119 1.72 9.28 -16.41
N GLU A 120 2.80 9.51 -17.12
CA GLU A 120 3.76 10.57 -16.84
C GLU A 120 3.65 11.66 -17.90
N SER A 121 4.06 12.88 -17.58
CA SER A 121 4.05 14.00 -18.52
C SER A 121 5.10 13.80 -19.61
N ASP A 122 4.69 13.92 -20.89
CA ASP A 122 5.58 13.79 -22.05
C ASP A 122 6.54 14.99 -22.21
N CYS A 123 6.22 16.11 -21.57
CA CYS A 123 6.99 17.35 -21.68
C CYS A 123 7.77 17.61 -20.40
N SER A 124 9.02 17.21 -20.36
CA SER A 124 9.98 17.72 -19.38
C SER A 124 11.06 18.53 -20.08
N ALA A 125 11.36 19.71 -19.53
CA ALA A 125 12.55 20.45 -19.96
C ALA A 125 13.80 19.61 -19.69
N PRO A 126 14.91 19.80 -20.43
CA PRO A 126 16.14 19.06 -20.17
C PRO A 126 16.58 19.23 -18.71
N GLY A 127 16.50 18.15 -17.91
CA GLY A 127 16.84 18.13 -16.49
C GLY A 127 15.64 18.14 -15.51
N GLU A 128 14.41 18.32 -15.97
CA GLU A 128 13.21 18.20 -15.16
C GLU A 128 12.71 16.75 -15.15
N GLN A 129 12.35 16.24 -13.96
CA GLN A 129 11.77 14.91 -13.87
C GLN A 129 10.30 14.91 -14.33
N PRO A 130 9.84 13.89 -15.08
CA PRO A 130 8.47 13.81 -15.56
C PRO A 130 7.49 13.85 -14.39
N LYS A 131 6.46 14.70 -14.49
CA LYS A 131 5.41 14.82 -13.49
C LYS A 131 4.43 13.67 -13.61
N PHE A 132 4.14 13.02 -12.48
CA PHE A 132 3.13 11.98 -12.39
C PHE A 132 1.72 12.59 -12.52
N LEU A 133 0.98 12.24 -13.57
CA LEU A 133 -0.37 12.73 -13.85
C LEU A 133 -1.45 11.87 -13.19
N GLY A 134 -1.24 10.56 -13.09
CA GLY A 134 -2.19 9.61 -12.52
C GLY A 134 -2.03 8.21 -13.09
N ILE A 135 -3.00 7.34 -12.84
CA ILE A 135 -3.03 5.97 -13.35
C ILE A 135 -4.19 5.84 -14.34
N ARG A 136 -3.92 5.19 -15.47
CA ARG A 136 -4.93 4.82 -16.45
C ARG A 136 -5.63 3.54 -16.00
N GLU A 137 -6.73 3.66 -15.28
CA GLU A 137 -7.50 2.51 -14.82
C GLU A 137 -8.16 1.81 -16.00
N GLN A 138 -7.77 0.58 -16.25
CA GLN A 138 -8.34 -0.28 -17.30
C GLN A 138 -8.43 -1.72 -16.83
N ARG A 139 -9.38 -2.47 -17.37
CA ARG A 139 -9.62 -3.87 -17.01
C ARG A 139 -8.99 -4.85 -18.01
N VAL A 140 -8.69 -4.38 -19.22
CA VAL A 140 -8.25 -5.25 -20.33
C VAL A 140 -6.91 -5.91 -20.04
N THR A 141 -5.94 -5.14 -19.53
CA THR A 141 -4.61 -5.69 -19.19
C THR A 141 -4.69 -6.73 -18.07
N GLY A 142 -5.49 -6.50 -17.03
CA GLY A 142 -5.71 -7.48 -15.97
C GLY A 142 -6.31 -8.78 -16.52
N LEU A 143 -7.36 -8.69 -17.33
CA LEU A 143 -7.98 -9.86 -17.98
C LEU A 143 -6.96 -10.62 -18.85
N LEU A 144 -6.21 -9.91 -19.70
CA LEU A 144 -5.23 -10.52 -20.58
C LEU A 144 -4.10 -11.22 -19.83
N ILE A 145 -3.62 -10.65 -18.72
CA ILE A 145 -2.60 -11.29 -17.87
C ILE A 145 -3.09 -12.68 -17.42
N PHE A 146 -4.31 -12.78 -16.92
CA PHE A 146 -4.86 -14.05 -16.43
C PHE A 146 -5.19 -15.02 -17.57
N VAL A 147 -5.65 -14.53 -18.72
CA VAL A 147 -5.86 -15.36 -19.92
C VAL A 147 -4.52 -15.94 -20.39
N PHE A 148 -3.47 -15.14 -20.51
CA PHE A 148 -2.14 -15.64 -20.88
C PHE A 148 -1.57 -16.60 -19.83
N MET A 149 -1.81 -16.34 -18.55
CA MET A 149 -1.42 -17.26 -17.46
C MET A 149 -2.13 -18.61 -17.61
N GLY A 150 -3.43 -18.63 -17.90
CA GLY A 150 -4.18 -19.85 -18.20
C GLY A 150 -3.67 -20.57 -19.47
N CYS A 151 -3.40 -19.83 -20.55
CA CYS A 151 -2.86 -20.36 -21.79
C CYS A 151 -1.42 -20.88 -21.65
N SER A 152 -0.67 -20.47 -20.63
CA SER A 152 0.71 -20.92 -20.42
C SER A 152 0.84 -22.44 -20.26
N VAL A 153 -0.23 -23.10 -19.84
CA VAL A 153 -0.31 -24.57 -19.75
C VAL A 153 -0.06 -25.24 -21.12
N PHE A 154 -0.47 -24.59 -22.21
CA PHE A 154 -0.25 -25.11 -23.58
C PHE A 154 1.18 -24.82 -24.08
N PHE A 155 1.87 -23.85 -23.49
CA PHE A 155 3.23 -23.45 -23.86
C PHE A 155 4.31 -24.07 -22.98
N THR A 156 4.03 -25.15 -22.26
CA THR A 156 4.98 -25.83 -21.37
C THR A 156 6.27 -26.22 -22.10
N SER A 157 6.16 -26.62 -23.39
CA SER A 157 7.32 -26.96 -24.22
C SER A 157 8.27 -25.81 -24.47
N VAL A 158 7.78 -24.56 -24.43
CA VAL A 158 8.60 -23.34 -24.57
C VAL A 158 9.14 -22.91 -23.20
N LEU A 159 8.30 -23.01 -22.16
CA LEU A 159 8.67 -22.60 -20.79
C LEU A 159 9.85 -23.41 -20.21
N LYS A 160 9.99 -24.67 -20.59
CA LYS A 160 11.12 -25.52 -20.15
C LYS A 160 12.50 -25.01 -20.62
N PHE A 161 12.57 -24.15 -21.63
CA PHE A 161 13.83 -23.57 -22.10
C PHE A 161 14.28 -22.37 -21.26
N ILE A 162 13.43 -21.85 -20.35
CA ILE A 162 13.76 -20.71 -19.51
C ILE A 162 14.81 -21.12 -18.46
N PRO A 163 16.01 -20.51 -18.45
CA PRO A 163 17.00 -20.78 -17.42
C PRO A 163 16.55 -20.26 -16.05
N MET A 164 16.76 -21.03 -14.98
CA MET A 164 16.42 -20.63 -13.62
C MET A 164 17.07 -19.31 -13.17
N PRO A 165 18.32 -18.97 -13.55
CA PRO A 165 18.94 -17.69 -13.18
C PRO A 165 18.18 -16.47 -13.70
N VAL A 166 17.44 -16.58 -14.82
CA VAL A 166 16.60 -15.50 -15.34
C VAL A 166 15.44 -15.24 -14.39
N LEU A 167 14.79 -16.28 -13.89
CA LEU A 167 13.72 -16.15 -12.90
C LEU A 167 14.21 -15.52 -11.60
N TYR A 168 15.36 -15.96 -11.09
CA TYR A 168 15.96 -15.36 -9.90
C TYR A 168 16.27 -13.88 -10.12
N GLY A 169 16.77 -13.49 -11.30
CA GLY A 169 17.02 -12.10 -11.66
C GLY A 169 15.75 -11.27 -11.68
N VAL A 170 14.66 -11.80 -12.25
CA VAL A 170 13.35 -11.12 -12.26
C VAL A 170 12.80 -10.95 -10.84
N PHE A 171 12.84 -11.99 -10.01
CA PHE A 171 12.38 -11.89 -8.61
C PHE A 171 13.23 -10.89 -7.81
N LEU A 172 14.54 -10.89 -8.00
CA LEU A 172 15.43 -9.92 -7.35
C LEU A 172 15.10 -8.49 -7.79
N TYR A 173 14.94 -8.27 -9.09
CA TYR A 173 14.56 -6.95 -9.62
C TYR A 173 13.23 -6.48 -9.03
N MET A 174 12.20 -7.33 -9.03
CA MET A 174 10.90 -7.01 -8.46
C MET A 174 10.99 -6.73 -6.96
N GLY A 175 11.77 -7.52 -6.22
CA GLY A 175 12.03 -7.29 -4.80
C GLY A 175 12.66 -5.94 -4.54
N VAL A 176 13.75 -5.61 -5.23
CA VAL A 176 14.44 -4.32 -5.08
C VAL A 176 13.55 -3.15 -5.53
N SER A 177 12.77 -3.32 -6.60
CA SER A 177 11.86 -2.30 -7.09
C SER A 177 10.74 -2.01 -6.08
N SER A 178 10.22 -3.02 -5.37
CA SER A 178 9.17 -2.85 -4.37
C SER A 178 9.64 -2.16 -3.08
N LEU A 179 10.96 -2.11 -2.84
CA LEU A 179 11.54 -1.41 -1.69
C LEU A 179 11.61 0.12 -1.89
N ARG A 180 11.49 0.59 -3.13
CA ARG A 180 11.50 2.03 -3.42
C ARG A 180 10.22 2.67 -2.88
N GLY A 181 10.37 3.81 -2.19
CA GLY A 181 9.25 4.56 -1.61
C GLY A 181 8.75 4.04 -0.26
N ILE A 182 9.42 3.05 0.34
CA ILE A 182 9.13 2.63 1.72
C ILE A 182 9.90 3.55 2.69
N GLN A 183 9.16 4.25 3.54
CA GLN A 183 9.69 5.20 4.52
C GLN A 183 10.77 4.59 5.44
N PHE A 184 10.66 3.30 5.78
CA PHE A 184 11.65 2.59 6.59
C PHE A 184 13.06 2.64 5.99
N PHE A 185 13.19 2.42 4.67
CA PHE A 185 14.49 2.49 4.00
C PHE A 185 15.04 3.92 3.93
N ASP A 186 14.17 4.90 3.82
CA ASP A 186 14.59 6.30 3.84
C ASP A 186 15.05 6.72 5.25
N CYS A 187 14.37 6.26 6.29
CA CYS A 187 14.82 6.42 7.68
C CYS A 187 16.14 5.67 7.96
N LEU A 188 16.34 4.51 7.33
CA LEU A 188 17.58 3.76 7.47
C LEU A 188 18.76 4.47 6.77
N LYS A 189 18.55 5.02 5.58
CA LYS A 189 19.54 5.85 4.87
C LYS A 189 19.91 7.09 5.69
N LEU A 190 18.93 7.69 6.36
CA LEU A 190 19.11 8.86 7.20
C LEU A 190 20.11 8.60 8.33
N PHE A 191 20.23 7.36 8.81
CA PHE A 191 21.20 6.99 9.84
C PHE A 191 22.66 7.14 9.39
N TRP A 192 22.93 6.94 8.08
CA TRP A 192 24.27 7.06 7.49
C TRP A 192 24.55 8.45 6.91
N MET A 193 23.53 9.31 6.82
CA MET A 193 23.61 10.58 6.14
C MET A 193 23.91 11.72 7.13
N PRO A 194 24.98 12.51 6.92
CA PRO A 194 25.27 13.64 7.78
C PRO A 194 24.16 14.69 7.68
N ALA A 195 23.92 15.40 8.77
CA ALA A 195 22.81 16.36 8.94
C ALA A 195 22.73 17.41 7.81
N LYS A 196 23.88 17.77 7.20
CA LYS A 196 23.96 18.76 6.12
C LYS A 196 23.32 18.32 4.79
N HIS A 197 23.23 17.00 4.55
CA HIS A 197 22.74 16.42 3.28
C HIS A 197 21.41 15.70 3.44
N GLN A 198 20.72 15.89 4.58
CA GLN A 198 19.45 15.25 4.84
C GLN A 198 18.36 15.88 3.97
N PRO A 199 17.55 15.08 3.24
CA PRO A 199 16.41 15.56 2.50
C PRO A 199 15.33 16.09 3.45
N ASP A 200 14.59 17.10 3.02
CA ASP A 200 13.54 17.73 3.80
C ASP A 200 12.27 16.86 3.83
N PHE A 201 12.27 15.86 4.68
CA PHE A 201 11.09 15.02 4.88
C PHE A 201 10.11 15.68 5.86
N ILE A 202 8.81 15.56 5.60
CA ILE A 202 7.74 16.15 6.42
C ILE A 202 7.83 15.70 7.88
N TYR A 203 8.18 14.44 8.14
CA TYR A 203 8.31 13.93 9.52
C TYR A 203 9.50 14.50 10.29
N LEU A 204 10.58 14.93 9.60
CA LEU A 204 11.74 15.57 10.22
C LEU A 204 11.45 16.99 10.75
N ARG A 205 10.42 17.64 10.20
CA ARG A 205 9.98 18.96 10.70
C ARG A 205 9.22 18.86 12.02
N HIS A 206 8.58 17.72 12.28
CA HIS A 206 7.70 17.55 13.45
C HIS A 206 8.32 16.69 14.55
N VAL A 207 9.33 15.88 14.24
CA VAL A 207 9.91 14.91 15.17
C VAL A 207 11.43 15.09 15.23
N PRO A 208 12.04 15.21 16.43
CA PRO A 208 13.49 15.33 16.56
C PRO A 208 14.19 14.06 16.06
N LEU A 209 15.31 14.23 15.37
CA LEU A 209 16.06 13.18 14.70
C LEU A 209 16.39 11.98 15.62
N ARG A 210 16.69 12.23 16.90
CA ARG A 210 16.96 11.15 17.87
C ARG A 210 15.77 10.22 18.06
N LYS A 211 14.55 10.74 18.06
CA LYS A 211 13.33 9.94 18.16
C LYS A 211 13.05 9.15 16.86
N VAL A 212 13.35 9.75 15.71
CA VAL A 212 13.27 9.04 14.42
C VAL A 212 14.21 7.84 14.41
N HIS A 213 15.46 8.01 14.84
CA HIS A 213 16.43 6.91 14.94
C HIS A 213 15.99 5.84 15.94
N PHE A 214 15.43 6.23 17.08
CA PHE A 214 14.90 5.27 18.07
C PHE A 214 13.72 4.46 17.50
N PHE A 215 12.81 5.13 16.79
CA PHE A 215 11.70 4.48 16.09
C PHE A 215 12.22 3.47 15.04
N THR A 216 13.16 3.88 14.20
CA THR A 216 13.78 3.02 13.18
C THR A 216 14.51 1.83 13.80
N ALA A 217 15.19 2.03 14.94
CA ALA A 217 15.86 0.94 15.65
C ALA A 217 14.86 -0.11 16.16
N ILE A 218 13.71 0.30 16.69
CA ILE A 218 12.63 -0.63 17.10
C ILE A 218 12.12 -1.40 15.88
N GLN A 219 11.85 -0.70 14.76
CA GLN A 219 11.38 -1.35 13.53
C GLN A 219 12.41 -2.37 13.01
N LEU A 220 13.69 -2.01 13.01
CA LEU A 220 14.77 -2.90 12.58
C LEU A 220 14.87 -4.13 13.49
N THR A 221 14.78 -3.95 14.81
CA THR A 221 14.78 -5.05 15.77
C THR A 221 13.61 -6.01 15.54
N CYS A 222 12.41 -5.48 15.34
CA CYS A 222 11.23 -6.28 15.01
C CYS A 222 11.41 -7.04 13.69
N LEU A 223 11.98 -6.40 12.67
CA LEU A 223 12.25 -7.03 11.37
C LEU A 223 13.25 -8.19 11.51
N VAL A 224 14.36 -7.99 12.24
CA VAL A 224 15.37 -9.02 12.50
C VAL A 224 14.76 -10.19 13.26
N LEU A 225 13.91 -9.91 14.28
CA LEU A 225 13.21 -10.93 15.04
C LEU A 225 12.29 -11.77 14.14
N LEU A 226 11.47 -11.11 13.32
CA LEU A 226 10.59 -11.79 12.37
C LEU A 226 11.37 -12.65 11.38
N TRP A 227 12.49 -12.14 10.86
CA TRP A 227 13.35 -12.87 9.94
C TRP A 227 13.96 -14.11 10.61
N THR A 228 14.43 -13.96 11.84
CA THR A 228 15.00 -15.07 12.64
C THR A 228 13.96 -16.17 12.86
N ILE A 229 12.72 -15.81 13.20
CA ILE A 229 11.61 -16.77 13.38
C ILE A 229 11.28 -17.47 12.07
N LYS A 230 11.23 -16.73 10.96
CA LYS A 230 10.93 -17.27 9.62
C LYS A 230 11.96 -18.32 9.17
N VAL A 231 13.24 -18.13 9.50
CA VAL A 231 14.32 -19.06 9.16
C VAL A 231 14.42 -20.23 10.15
N SER A 232 13.89 -20.06 11.37
CA SER A 232 13.93 -21.08 12.41
C SER A 232 12.91 -22.21 12.17
N ARG A 233 13.02 -23.29 12.96
CA ARG A 233 12.03 -24.38 12.98
C ARG A 233 10.62 -23.93 13.44
N ALA A 234 10.55 -22.76 14.06
CA ALA A 234 9.31 -22.15 14.55
C ALA A 234 8.58 -21.29 13.47
N ALA A 235 8.89 -21.45 12.19
CA ALA A 235 8.30 -20.68 11.09
C ALA A 235 6.76 -20.74 11.06
N ILE A 236 6.14 -21.79 11.62
CA ILE A 236 4.67 -21.92 11.73
C ILE A 236 4.06 -20.80 12.62
N ILE A 237 4.85 -20.25 13.55
CA ILE A 237 4.39 -19.19 14.48
C ILE A 237 4.48 -17.80 13.81
N PHE A 238 5.10 -17.69 12.65
CA PHE A 238 5.31 -16.41 11.94
C PHE A 238 4.03 -15.55 11.85
N PRO A 239 2.85 -16.06 11.47
CA PRO A 239 1.62 -15.25 11.40
C PRO A 239 1.22 -14.66 12.76
N MET A 240 1.40 -15.41 13.85
CA MET A 240 1.14 -14.93 15.21
C MET A 240 2.11 -13.84 15.63
N MET A 241 3.37 -13.93 15.20
CA MET A 241 4.38 -12.90 15.47
C MET A 241 4.09 -11.60 14.72
N VAL A 242 3.58 -11.68 13.48
CA VAL A 242 3.11 -10.49 12.76
C VAL A 242 1.96 -9.82 13.51
N LEU A 243 1.01 -10.60 14.02
CA LEU A 243 -0.07 -10.08 14.88
C LEU A 243 0.46 -9.45 16.18
N ALA A 244 1.51 -10.04 16.76
CA ALA A 244 2.15 -9.51 17.97
C ALA A 244 2.79 -8.12 17.76
N LEU A 245 3.15 -7.74 16.51
CA LEU A 245 3.62 -6.39 16.21
C LEU A 245 2.57 -5.30 16.53
N VAL A 246 1.28 -5.63 16.53
CA VAL A 246 0.21 -4.71 16.93
C VAL A 246 0.40 -4.30 18.41
N PHE A 247 0.78 -5.26 19.26
CA PHE A 247 1.06 -4.97 20.67
C PHE A 247 2.33 -4.13 20.83
N VAL A 248 3.37 -4.43 20.05
CA VAL A 248 4.60 -3.60 20.01
C VAL A 248 4.26 -2.18 19.61
N ARG A 249 3.44 -2.01 18.56
CA ARG A 249 2.97 -0.69 18.12
C ARG A 249 2.21 0.05 19.20
N LYS A 250 1.33 -0.65 19.93
CA LYS A 250 0.60 -0.08 21.05
C LYS A 250 1.51 0.28 22.23
N ALA A 251 2.54 -0.53 22.49
CA ALA A 251 3.54 -0.24 23.51
C ALA A 251 4.37 1.03 23.18
N MET A 252 4.56 1.34 21.91
CA MET A 252 5.24 2.56 21.48
C MET A 252 4.47 3.83 21.85
N ASP A 253 3.15 3.77 22.09
CA ASP A 253 2.36 4.92 22.58
C ASP A 253 2.83 5.43 23.96
N PHE A 254 3.57 4.61 24.73
CA PHE A 254 4.18 5.03 26.00
C PHE A 254 5.47 5.85 25.80
N CYS A 255 6.20 5.60 24.68
CA CYS A 255 7.49 6.22 24.41
C CYS A 255 7.38 7.48 23.53
N PHE A 256 6.33 7.56 22.73
CA PHE A 256 6.13 8.62 21.73
C PHE A 256 4.83 9.38 21.98
N SER A 257 4.84 10.68 21.71
CA SER A 257 3.60 11.47 21.70
C SER A 257 2.70 11.03 20.52
N LYS A 258 1.38 11.11 20.70
CA LYS A 258 0.41 10.76 19.63
C LYS A 258 0.63 11.55 18.34
N ARG A 259 1.08 12.81 18.44
CA ARG A 259 1.41 13.65 17.27
C ARG A 259 2.66 13.17 16.56
N GLU A 260 3.73 12.86 17.31
CA GLU A 260 4.98 12.34 16.75
C GLU A 260 4.75 11.02 16.03
N LEU A 261 3.97 10.14 16.66
CA LEU A 261 3.67 8.82 16.13
C LEU A 261 2.80 8.90 14.87
N SER A 262 1.82 9.81 14.82
CA SER A 262 1.02 10.02 13.61
C SER A 262 1.83 10.61 12.45
N SER A 263 2.93 11.30 12.71
CA SER A 263 3.83 11.82 11.67
C SER A 263 4.84 10.76 11.20
N LEU A 264 5.20 9.81 12.07
CA LEU A 264 6.10 8.70 11.74
C LEU A 264 5.39 7.52 11.09
N ASP A 265 4.10 7.34 11.37
CA ASP A 265 3.32 6.29 10.72
C ASP A 265 2.89 6.72 9.32
N ASP A 266 3.04 5.80 8.37
CA ASP A 266 2.44 5.96 7.07
C ASP A 266 0.91 5.80 7.19
N LEU A 267 0.19 6.91 7.09
CA LEU A 267 -1.25 6.92 7.28
C LEU A 267 -1.96 6.14 6.17
N MET A 268 -2.89 5.27 6.56
CA MET A 268 -3.78 4.59 5.60
C MET A 268 -4.49 5.60 4.69
N PRO A 269 -4.70 5.28 3.40
CA PRO A 269 -5.31 6.20 2.43
C PRO A 269 -6.64 6.79 2.88
N GLU A 270 -7.49 5.98 3.51
CA GLU A 270 -8.80 6.41 4.03
C GLU A 270 -8.70 7.39 5.19
N ARG A 271 -7.74 7.18 6.09
CA ARG A 271 -7.52 8.07 7.22
C ARG A 271 -6.91 9.40 6.79
N LYS A 272 -5.99 9.36 5.79
CA LYS A 272 -5.48 10.58 5.16
C LYS A 272 -6.61 11.36 4.49
N LYS A 273 -7.51 10.67 3.78
CA LYS A 273 -8.66 11.31 3.12
C LYS A 273 -9.58 12.00 4.12
N LYS A 274 -9.97 11.32 5.20
CA LYS A 274 -10.80 11.92 6.27
C LYS A 274 -10.14 13.13 6.93
N LEU A 275 -8.82 13.09 7.14
CA LEU A 275 -8.08 14.21 7.70
C LEU A 275 -7.99 15.41 6.75
N ASP A 276 -7.82 15.13 5.44
CA ASP A 276 -7.77 16.19 4.44
C ASP A 276 -9.16 16.79 4.20
N ASP A 277 -10.23 15.96 4.19
CA ASP A 277 -11.62 16.41 4.08
C ASP A 277 -12.00 17.30 5.28
N ALA A 278 -11.70 16.86 6.51
CA ALA A 278 -11.90 17.66 7.72
C ALA A 278 -11.07 18.96 7.76
N ARG A 279 -9.87 18.94 7.16
CA ARG A 279 -9.04 20.15 7.06
C ARG A 279 -9.59 21.13 6.02
N ASN A 280 -10.12 20.62 4.92
CA ASN A 280 -10.74 21.45 3.89
C ASN A 280 -12.03 22.07 4.41
N GLU A 281 -12.89 21.29 5.10
CA GLU A 281 -14.09 21.78 5.77
C GLU A 281 -13.77 22.91 6.77
N ALA A 282 -12.75 22.70 7.63
CA ALA A 282 -12.31 23.74 8.56
C ALA A 282 -11.74 25.00 7.85
N GLY A 283 -11.08 24.82 6.72
CA GLY A 283 -10.57 25.92 5.88
C GLY A 283 -11.70 26.72 5.22
N GLU A 284 -12.75 26.03 4.75
CA GLU A 284 -13.94 26.69 4.18
C GLU A 284 -14.73 27.46 5.24
N GLU A 285 -14.90 26.92 6.45
CA GLU A 285 -15.51 27.62 7.59
C GLU A 285 -14.75 28.88 8.00
N ASP A 286 -13.40 28.83 7.99
CA ASP A 286 -12.56 29.98 8.30
C ASP A 286 -12.66 31.07 7.20
N GLU A 287 -12.73 30.69 5.92
CA GLU A 287 -12.92 31.64 4.82
C GLU A 287 -14.31 32.26 4.83
N GLU A 288 -15.36 31.47 5.09
CA GLU A 288 -16.73 31.96 5.21
C GLU A 288 -16.86 32.94 6.39
N SER A 289 -16.28 32.59 7.56
CA SER A 289 -16.25 33.45 8.73
C SER A 289 -15.54 34.77 8.46
N ARG A 290 -14.45 34.73 7.69
CA ARG A 290 -13.67 35.90 7.29
C ARG A 290 -14.43 36.79 6.32
N SER A 291 -15.10 36.20 5.34
CA SER A 291 -15.94 36.93 4.37
C SER A 291 -17.14 37.59 5.03
N VAL A 292 -17.78 36.95 6.00
CA VAL A 292 -18.87 37.51 6.80
C VAL A 292 -18.37 38.67 7.66
N MET A 293 -17.20 38.56 8.25
CA MET A 293 -16.59 39.61 9.07
C MET A 293 -16.17 40.83 8.21
N GLU A 294 -15.64 40.62 7.01
CA GLU A 294 -15.37 41.69 6.06
C GLU A 294 -16.62 42.35 5.54
N ALA A 295 -17.69 41.61 5.26
CA ALA A 295 -18.98 42.18 4.87
C ALA A 295 -19.60 43.00 5.99
N ALA A 296 -19.53 42.55 7.25
CA ALA A 296 -19.99 43.30 8.41
C ALA A 296 -19.17 44.58 8.65
N ALA A 297 -17.86 44.53 8.45
CA ALA A 297 -16.98 45.68 8.54
C ALA A 297 -17.30 46.72 7.41
N ALA A 298 -17.54 46.25 6.20
CA ALA A 298 -17.95 47.10 5.08
C ALA A 298 -19.31 47.76 5.35
N ALA A 299 -20.28 47.02 5.86
CA ALA A 299 -21.61 47.54 6.21
C ALA A 299 -21.55 48.60 7.31
N SER A 300 -20.70 48.40 8.34
CA SER A 300 -20.49 49.40 9.42
C SER A 300 -19.79 50.66 8.93
N SER A 301 -18.90 50.57 7.97
CA SER A 301 -18.23 51.73 7.37
C SER A 301 -19.18 52.55 6.47
N VAL A 302 -20.15 51.90 5.80
CA VAL A 302 -21.19 52.55 5.02
C VAL A 302 -22.19 53.29 5.93
N GLN A 303 -22.57 52.69 7.06
CA GLN A 303 -23.44 53.39 8.06
C GLN A 303 -22.78 54.62 8.69
N LEU A 304 -21.47 54.55 8.94
CA LEU A 304 -20.69 55.69 9.44
C LEU A 304 -20.61 56.83 8.41
N ASN A 305 -20.58 56.54 7.12
CA ASN A 305 -20.56 57.53 6.05
C ASN A 305 -21.94 58.17 5.82
N VAL A 306 -23.03 57.37 5.92
CA VAL A 306 -24.41 57.89 5.82
C VAL A 306 -24.75 58.80 7.00
N GLY A 307 -24.29 58.50 8.21
CA GLY A 307 -24.44 59.37 9.39
C GLY A 307 -23.74 60.72 9.24
N LYS A 308 -22.58 60.75 8.57
CA LYS A 308 -21.82 61.98 8.34
C LYS A 308 -22.44 62.91 7.27
N THR A 309 -23.15 62.36 6.28
CA THR A 309 -23.84 63.15 5.26
C THR A 309 -25.18 63.71 5.72
N SER A 310 -25.83 63.18 6.75
CA SER A 310 -27.06 63.69 7.32
C SER A 310 -26.86 64.96 8.21
N ASP A 311 -25.64 65.17 8.73
CA ASP A 311 -25.37 66.34 9.59
C ASP A 311 -24.89 67.59 8.82
N MET A 312 -24.84 67.55 7.47
CA MET A 312 -24.24 68.65 6.68
C MET A 312 -25.29 69.50 5.92
N ASP A 313 -26.56 69.23 5.98
CA ASP A 313 -27.61 69.98 5.30
C ASP A 313 -28.68 70.56 6.28
N ILE A 314 -28.29 71.57 7.08
CA ILE A 314 -29.24 72.51 7.69
C ILE A 314 -28.77 73.92 7.33
N PRO A 315 -29.38 74.60 6.34
CA PRO A 315 -29.10 76.00 6.11
C PRO A 315 -29.75 76.84 7.20
N LYS A 316 -28.95 77.60 7.97
CA LYS A 316 -29.42 78.67 8.87
C LYS A 316 -29.98 79.77 8.02
N GLN A 317 -31.29 79.89 8.01
CA GLN A 317 -32.01 81.08 7.57
C GLN A 317 -31.80 82.19 8.58
N SER A 318 -31.03 83.21 8.22
CA SER A 318 -30.98 84.50 8.95
C SER A 318 -32.27 85.24 8.76
N SER A 319 -32.95 85.58 9.84
CA SER A 319 -34.01 86.58 9.90
C SER A 319 -33.43 87.88 10.45
N ASP A 320 -33.19 88.82 9.55
CA ASP A 320 -33.16 90.22 9.86
C ASP A 320 -34.58 90.78 9.93
N ARG A 321 -35.04 91.17 11.14
CA ARG A 321 -35.61 92.41 11.56
C ARG A 321 -36.07 92.31 12.99
#